data_b30122fa2f193ea8f8f6248b8855e31c
#
_entry.id   b30122fa2f193ea8f8f6248b8855e31c
#
_cell.length_a   1.000
_cell.length_b   1.000
_cell.length_c   1.000
_cell.angle_alpha   90.00
_cell.angle_beta   90.00
_cell.angle_gamma   90.00
#
_symmetry.space_group_name_H-M   'P 1'
#
loop_
_entity.id
_entity.type
_entity.pdbx_description
1 polymer ?
#
loop_
_entity_poly.entity_id
_entity_poly.type
_entity_poly.pdbx_seq_one_letter_code
_entity_poly.pdbx_strand_id
1 'polypeptide(L)'
;MPAVVPQHPIAANGLLSDRLGRPLHDLRISVTDRCNFRCNYCMPKEVFNKDYAYLPHGDLLNFEEITRLAKVFVAHGVRKIRLTGGEPLLRKNLEILVDQLANIPTPDGSPLDLTLTTNGSLLARKAQTLKDAGLNRVTVSLDGLDDTVFRAMNDVDFPVADVLAGIAAAKEAGLGLDTHGQWTGLKVNMVVKRRTNVDQILPMARHFRGRGITLRFIEYMDVGATNGWCMDDVLPSAEVIQRIQQAFPLVPLEASAPGETAQRWGYANAAGSFDPSLGEVGVISSVTQAFCRDCNRARLSTEGKL
;
A
#
# COMPACT_ATOMS: atom_id res chain seq x y z
N MET A 1 -28.53 -13.47 0.03
CA MET A 1 -29.37 -13.30 -1.17
C MET A 1 -28.52 -13.63 -2.38
N PRO A 2 -29.00 -14.44 -3.35
CA PRO A 2 -28.21 -14.72 -4.55
C PRO A 2 -27.97 -13.41 -5.32
N ALA A 3 -26.76 -13.25 -5.84
CA ALA A 3 -26.41 -12.11 -6.68
C ALA A 3 -27.28 -12.16 -7.96
N VAL A 4 -28.08 -11.14 -8.19
CA VAL A 4 -28.80 -10.99 -9.47
C VAL A 4 -27.76 -10.56 -10.50
N VAL A 5 -27.34 -11.50 -11.33
CA VAL A 5 -26.53 -11.20 -12.51
C VAL A 5 -27.43 -10.46 -13.50
N PRO A 6 -27.05 -9.28 -14.01
CA PRO A 6 -27.80 -8.60 -15.05
C PRO A 6 -27.95 -9.52 -16.28
N GLN A 7 -29.18 -9.66 -16.80
CA GLN A 7 -29.46 -10.51 -17.95
C GLN A 7 -28.89 -9.96 -19.29
N HIS A 8 -28.43 -8.70 -19.30
CA HIS A 8 -27.83 -8.07 -20.47
C HIS A 8 -26.48 -7.45 -20.10
N PRO A 9 -25.45 -7.61 -20.93
CA PRO A 9 -24.19 -6.93 -20.71
C PRO A 9 -24.41 -5.42 -20.79
N ILE A 10 -24.05 -4.72 -19.72
CA ILE A 10 -24.03 -3.24 -19.69
C ILE A 10 -22.83 -2.82 -20.53
N ALA A 11 -23.05 -1.97 -21.53
CA ALA A 11 -21.96 -1.40 -22.30
C ALA A 11 -20.97 -0.65 -21.37
N ALA A 12 -19.67 -0.82 -21.59
CA ALA A 12 -18.65 -0.12 -20.82
C ALA A 12 -18.76 1.38 -21.10
N ASN A 13 -19.32 2.12 -20.14
CA ASN A 13 -19.47 3.57 -20.20
C ASN A 13 -18.41 4.33 -19.36
N GLY A 14 -17.37 3.62 -18.88
CA GLY A 14 -16.33 4.17 -18.03
C GLY A 14 -16.73 4.42 -16.57
N LEU A 15 -17.94 4.09 -16.16
CA LEU A 15 -18.51 4.40 -14.84
C LEU A 15 -19.20 3.17 -14.22
N LEU A 16 -18.45 2.07 -14.06
CA LEU A 16 -18.98 0.90 -13.36
C LEU A 16 -19.06 1.21 -11.86
N SER A 17 -20.26 1.07 -11.29
CA SER A 17 -20.50 1.17 -9.85
C SER A 17 -21.20 -0.08 -9.32
N ASP A 18 -21.00 -0.39 -8.06
CA ASP A 18 -21.72 -1.48 -7.39
C ASP A 18 -23.11 -1.05 -6.89
N ARG A 19 -23.81 -1.96 -6.19
CA ARG A 19 -25.16 -1.70 -5.66
C ARG A 19 -25.22 -0.60 -4.59
N LEU A 20 -24.07 -0.20 -4.01
CA LEU A 20 -23.97 0.90 -3.04
C LEU A 20 -23.57 2.21 -3.72
N GLY A 21 -23.50 2.25 -5.06
CA GLY A 21 -23.10 3.41 -5.83
C GLY A 21 -21.59 3.68 -5.77
N ARG A 22 -20.76 2.73 -5.29
CA ARG A 22 -19.32 2.90 -5.21
C ARG A 22 -18.70 2.67 -6.58
N PRO A 23 -17.90 3.63 -7.10
CA PRO A 23 -17.26 3.46 -8.40
C PRO A 23 -16.13 2.44 -8.33
N LEU A 24 -15.90 1.71 -9.42
CA LEU A 24 -14.70 0.91 -9.60
C LEU A 24 -13.54 1.84 -9.98
N HIS A 25 -12.73 2.25 -8.99
CA HIS A 25 -11.68 3.24 -9.19
C HIS A 25 -10.26 2.67 -9.04
N ASP A 26 -10.03 1.85 -8.02
CA ASP A 26 -8.71 1.29 -7.70
C ASP A 26 -8.66 -0.22 -8.02
N LEU A 27 -7.63 -0.67 -8.72
CA LEU A 27 -7.33 -2.08 -8.92
C LEU A 27 -6.01 -2.44 -8.21
N ARG A 28 -6.05 -3.46 -7.34
CA ARG A 28 -4.84 -4.07 -6.78
C ARG A 28 -4.55 -5.36 -7.52
N ILE A 29 -3.32 -5.53 -7.98
CA ILE A 29 -2.88 -6.71 -8.72
C ILE A 29 -1.77 -7.39 -7.93
N SER A 30 -1.99 -8.64 -7.52
CA SER A 30 -0.94 -9.50 -6.98
C SER A 30 -0.15 -10.11 -8.12
N VAL A 31 1.15 -9.78 -8.21
CA VAL A 31 2.02 -10.28 -9.29
C VAL A 31 2.79 -11.54 -8.90
N THR A 32 2.79 -11.90 -7.63
CA THR A 32 3.42 -13.12 -7.08
C THR A 32 2.84 -13.44 -5.72
N ASP A 33 2.78 -14.72 -5.36
CA ASP A 33 2.44 -15.21 -4.04
C ASP A 33 3.67 -15.35 -3.11
N ARG A 34 4.90 -15.19 -3.67
CA ARG A 34 6.15 -15.35 -2.94
C ARG A 34 6.57 -14.06 -2.26
N CYS A 35 7.13 -14.19 -1.05
CA CYS A 35 7.73 -13.10 -0.30
C CYS A 35 9.06 -13.56 0.30
N ASN A 36 10.01 -12.66 0.42
CA ASN A 36 11.28 -12.92 1.12
C ASN A 36 11.25 -12.57 2.61
N PHE A 37 10.15 -11.95 3.10
CA PHE A 37 9.87 -11.73 4.51
C PHE A 37 8.85 -12.74 5.03
N ARG A 38 8.80 -12.92 6.35
CA ARG A 38 7.87 -13.81 7.06
C ARG A 38 7.12 -13.06 8.15
N CYS A 39 6.66 -11.85 7.80
CA CYS A 39 5.95 -10.99 8.76
C CYS A 39 4.88 -11.78 9.53
N ASN A 40 4.99 -11.75 10.86
CA ASN A 40 4.14 -12.55 11.74
C ASN A 40 2.65 -12.20 11.64
N TYR A 41 2.34 -11.03 11.09
CA TYR A 41 0.98 -10.56 10.86
C TYR A 41 0.46 -10.84 9.43
N CYS A 42 1.29 -11.38 8.52
CA CYS A 42 0.92 -11.56 7.11
C CYS A 42 1.23 -12.98 6.61
N MET A 43 2.49 -13.40 6.68
CA MET A 43 2.99 -14.69 6.17
C MET A 43 3.88 -15.39 7.19
N PRO A 44 3.34 -15.80 8.36
CA PRO A 44 4.12 -16.39 9.44
C PRO A 44 4.81 -17.68 9.02
N LYS A 45 6.01 -17.93 9.55
CA LYS A 45 6.86 -19.11 9.22
C LYS A 45 6.18 -20.44 9.48
N GLU A 46 5.28 -20.49 10.45
CA GLU A 46 4.54 -21.70 10.83
C GLU A 46 3.68 -22.20 9.68
N VAL A 47 3.15 -21.29 8.86
CA VAL A 47 2.31 -21.59 7.70
C VAL A 47 3.14 -21.53 6.41
N PHE A 48 3.89 -20.44 6.19
CA PHE A 48 4.63 -20.20 4.95
C PHE A 48 6.09 -20.65 5.07
N ASN A 49 6.27 -21.89 5.48
CA ASN A 49 7.57 -22.54 5.64
C ASN A 49 8.14 -23.02 4.29
N LYS A 50 9.26 -23.77 4.34
CA LYS A 50 9.94 -24.33 3.15
C LYS A 50 9.08 -25.34 2.37
N ASP A 51 8.13 -25.98 3.04
CA ASP A 51 7.27 -27.01 2.47
C ASP A 51 5.92 -26.45 1.98
N TYR A 52 5.69 -25.13 2.15
CA TYR A 52 4.48 -24.46 1.66
C TYR A 52 4.41 -24.54 0.14
N ALA A 53 3.28 -25.03 -0.38
CA ALA A 53 3.03 -25.18 -1.80
C ALA A 53 2.66 -23.84 -2.44
N TYR A 54 3.67 -23.03 -2.81
CA TYR A 54 3.45 -21.84 -3.64
C TYR A 54 2.96 -22.24 -5.03
N LEU A 55 2.23 -21.34 -5.68
CA LEU A 55 1.75 -21.57 -7.03
C LEU A 55 2.92 -21.90 -7.99
N PRO A 56 2.76 -22.90 -8.86
CA PRO A 56 3.68 -23.12 -9.97
C PRO A 56 3.79 -21.86 -10.83
N HIS A 57 4.98 -21.60 -11.38
CA HIS A 57 5.19 -20.40 -12.19
C HIS A 57 4.24 -20.29 -13.39
N GLY A 58 3.82 -21.44 -13.96
CA GLY A 58 2.88 -21.50 -15.08
C GLY A 58 1.43 -21.15 -14.71
N ASP A 59 1.09 -21.17 -13.43
CA ASP A 59 -0.26 -20.82 -12.95
C ASP A 59 -0.38 -19.33 -12.59
N LEU A 60 0.74 -18.60 -12.58
CA LEU A 60 0.74 -17.15 -12.39
C LEU A 60 0.38 -16.47 -13.72
N LEU A 61 -0.47 -15.46 -13.67
CA LEU A 61 -0.70 -14.59 -14.81
C LEU A 61 0.63 -14.07 -15.38
N ASN A 62 0.82 -14.15 -16.67
CA ASN A 62 1.93 -13.48 -17.36
C ASN A 62 1.64 -11.97 -17.52
N PHE A 63 2.61 -11.19 -17.96
CA PHE A 63 2.47 -9.74 -18.06
C PHE A 63 1.45 -9.29 -19.12
N GLU A 64 1.35 -10.04 -20.20
CA GLU A 64 0.38 -9.81 -21.28
C GLU A 64 -1.05 -10.07 -20.79
N GLU A 65 -1.26 -11.11 -19.98
CA GLU A 65 -2.57 -11.41 -19.39
C GLU A 65 -2.96 -10.33 -18.35
N ILE A 66 -2.03 -9.92 -17.49
CA ILE A 66 -2.25 -8.83 -16.52
C ILE A 66 -2.60 -7.55 -17.27
N THR A 67 -1.86 -7.21 -18.33
CA THR A 67 -2.08 -5.99 -19.12
C THR A 67 -3.44 -6.05 -19.84
N ARG A 68 -3.83 -7.20 -20.39
CA ARG A 68 -5.15 -7.39 -21.01
C ARG A 68 -6.28 -7.18 -19.99
N LEU A 69 -6.17 -7.77 -18.81
CA LEU A 69 -7.15 -7.57 -17.74
C LEU A 69 -7.18 -6.10 -17.28
N ALA A 70 -6.01 -5.49 -17.07
CA ALA A 70 -5.92 -4.09 -16.68
C ALA A 70 -6.62 -3.16 -17.69
N LYS A 71 -6.47 -3.40 -19.00
CA LYS A 71 -7.19 -2.64 -20.04
C LYS A 71 -8.70 -2.73 -19.88
N VAL A 72 -9.24 -3.90 -19.54
CA VAL A 72 -10.69 -4.07 -19.28
C VAL A 72 -11.10 -3.25 -18.07
N PHE A 73 -10.36 -3.34 -16.97
CA PHE A 73 -10.65 -2.56 -15.76
C PHE A 73 -10.57 -1.05 -16.00
N VAL A 74 -9.58 -0.57 -16.75
CA VAL A 74 -9.42 0.84 -17.10
C VAL A 74 -10.59 1.33 -17.96
N ALA A 75 -11.06 0.52 -18.93
CA ALA A 75 -12.25 0.84 -19.72
C ALA A 75 -13.52 0.95 -18.87
N HIS A 76 -13.56 0.28 -17.70
CA HIS A 76 -14.67 0.33 -16.74
C HIS A 76 -14.47 1.34 -15.60
N GLY A 77 -13.50 2.22 -15.68
CA GLY A 77 -13.38 3.36 -14.74
C GLY A 77 -12.19 3.29 -13.79
N VAL A 78 -11.39 2.24 -13.80
CA VAL A 78 -10.15 2.21 -13.00
C VAL A 78 -9.21 3.32 -13.47
N ARG A 79 -8.72 4.10 -12.50
CA ARG A 79 -7.75 5.19 -12.70
C ARG A 79 -6.45 4.96 -11.95
N LYS A 80 -6.47 3.98 -11.04
CA LYS A 80 -5.31 3.67 -10.21
C LYS A 80 -5.07 2.17 -10.15
N ILE A 81 -3.86 1.76 -10.49
CA ILE A 81 -3.39 0.38 -10.35
C ILE A 81 -2.30 0.33 -9.29
N ARG A 82 -2.45 -0.62 -8.36
CA ARG A 82 -1.45 -0.91 -7.36
C ARG A 82 -0.89 -2.32 -7.53
N LEU A 83 0.39 -2.41 -7.85
CA LEU A 83 1.11 -3.67 -7.86
C LEU A 83 1.46 -4.08 -6.43
N THR A 84 1.20 -5.34 -6.12
CA THR A 84 1.42 -5.97 -4.82
C THR A 84 1.66 -7.47 -5.03
N GLY A 85 1.51 -8.28 -3.99
CA GLY A 85 1.68 -9.73 -4.02
C GLY A 85 2.11 -10.22 -2.65
N GLY A 86 2.97 -11.21 -2.58
CA GLY A 86 3.89 -11.37 -1.47
C GLY A 86 4.85 -10.18 -1.49
N GLU A 87 6.02 -10.30 -2.13
CA GLU A 87 6.88 -9.15 -2.44
C GLU A 87 6.97 -8.96 -3.96
N PRO A 88 6.37 -7.91 -4.54
CA PRO A 88 6.28 -7.73 -5.98
C PRO A 88 7.66 -7.56 -6.66
N LEU A 89 8.65 -7.02 -5.96
CA LEU A 89 10.01 -6.85 -6.51
C LEU A 89 10.76 -8.16 -6.71
N LEU A 90 10.24 -9.28 -6.19
CA LEU A 90 10.74 -10.62 -6.52
C LEU A 90 10.30 -11.10 -7.92
N ARG A 91 9.24 -10.51 -8.48
CA ARG A 91 8.83 -10.82 -9.85
C ARG A 91 9.89 -10.30 -10.82
N LYS A 92 10.53 -11.23 -11.54
CA LYS A 92 11.60 -10.89 -12.50
C LYS A 92 11.04 -9.98 -13.60
N ASN A 93 11.80 -8.95 -13.96
CA ASN A 93 11.47 -8.00 -15.03
C ASN A 93 10.15 -7.24 -14.80
N LEU A 94 9.82 -6.91 -13.54
CA LEU A 94 8.58 -6.19 -13.18
C LEU A 94 8.47 -4.84 -13.91
N GLU A 95 9.59 -4.21 -14.24
CA GLU A 95 9.66 -2.97 -15.02
C GLU A 95 8.98 -3.09 -16.39
N ILE A 96 9.01 -4.26 -17.03
CA ILE A 96 8.29 -4.51 -18.29
C ILE A 96 6.77 -4.41 -18.07
N LEU A 97 6.26 -5.00 -16.99
CA LEU A 97 4.83 -4.86 -16.67
C LEU A 97 4.47 -3.41 -16.36
N VAL A 98 5.32 -2.69 -15.61
CA VAL A 98 5.08 -1.27 -15.31
C VAL A 98 4.98 -0.45 -16.59
N ASP A 99 5.89 -0.64 -17.55
CA ASP A 99 5.85 0.03 -18.86
C ASP A 99 4.58 -0.33 -19.63
N GLN A 100 4.21 -1.61 -19.72
CA GLN A 100 2.97 -2.04 -20.38
C GLN A 100 1.72 -1.37 -19.76
N LEU A 101 1.67 -1.25 -18.42
CA LEU A 101 0.55 -0.63 -17.72
C LEU A 101 0.55 0.89 -17.89
N ALA A 102 1.72 1.55 -17.89
CA ALA A 102 1.86 2.99 -18.07
C ALA A 102 1.34 3.45 -19.45
N ASN A 103 1.43 2.58 -20.43
CA ASN A 103 0.97 2.83 -21.81
C ASN A 103 -0.49 2.45 -22.07
N ILE A 104 -1.28 2.09 -21.04
CA ILE A 104 -2.72 1.84 -21.23
C ILE A 104 -3.44 3.18 -21.38
N PRO A 105 -4.14 3.42 -22.51
CA PRO A 105 -4.92 4.64 -22.67
C PRO A 105 -6.14 4.63 -21.75
N THR A 106 -6.36 5.73 -21.04
CA THR A 106 -7.57 5.94 -20.26
C THR A 106 -8.65 6.62 -21.12
N PRO A 107 -9.95 6.37 -20.86
CA PRO A 107 -11.03 6.96 -21.65
C PRO A 107 -11.05 8.49 -21.69
N ASP A 108 -10.53 9.16 -20.66
CA ASP A 108 -10.46 10.61 -20.53
C ASP A 108 -9.08 11.20 -20.90
N GLY A 109 -8.14 10.36 -21.33
CA GLY A 109 -6.78 10.76 -21.69
C GLY A 109 -5.89 11.12 -20.48
N SER A 110 -6.38 11.02 -19.25
CA SER A 110 -5.56 11.24 -18.04
C SER A 110 -4.54 10.10 -17.86
N PRO A 111 -3.35 10.35 -17.32
CA PRO A 111 -2.40 9.29 -17.03
C PRO A 111 -2.94 8.35 -15.95
N LEU A 112 -2.66 7.05 -16.09
CA LEU A 112 -2.98 6.06 -15.08
C LEU A 112 -2.05 6.23 -13.85
N ASP A 113 -2.63 6.25 -12.64
CA ASP A 113 -1.85 6.32 -11.40
C ASP A 113 -1.30 4.93 -11.04
N LEU A 114 -0.05 4.66 -11.40
CA LEU A 114 0.63 3.41 -11.11
C LEU A 114 1.36 3.47 -9.76
N THR A 115 1.03 2.56 -8.88
CA THR A 115 1.63 2.49 -7.55
C THR A 115 2.15 1.09 -7.24
N LEU A 116 3.17 1.01 -6.39
CA LEU A 116 3.76 -0.23 -5.88
C LEU A 116 3.68 -0.26 -4.36
N THR A 117 3.42 -1.43 -3.78
CA THR A 117 3.62 -1.68 -2.34
C THR A 117 4.69 -2.74 -2.19
N THR A 118 5.74 -2.46 -1.41
CA THR A 118 6.92 -3.33 -1.24
C THR A 118 7.40 -3.33 0.20
N ASN A 119 8.09 -4.38 0.61
CA ASN A 119 8.85 -4.42 1.87
C ASN A 119 10.18 -3.64 1.80
N GLY A 120 10.53 -3.09 0.65
CA GLY A 120 11.70 -2.26 0.45
C GLY A 120 13.03 -3.00 0.26
N SER A 121 13.08 -4.31 0.48
CA SER A 121 14.34 -5.08 0.48
C SER A 121 15.12 -5.03 -0.86
N LEU A 122 14.43 -4.84 -1.96
CA LEU A 122 15.02 -4.74 -3.30
C LEU A 122 14.91 -3.35 -3.92
N LEU A 123 14.31 -2.40 -3.20
CA LEU A 123 13.92 -1.10 -3.76
C LEU A 123 15.15 -0.26 -4.13
N ALA A 124 16.22 -0.28 -3.34
CA ALA A 124 17.44 0.46 -3.64
C ALA A 124 18.02 0.16 -5.04
N ARG A 125 17.89 -1.10 -5.48
CA ARG A 125 18.42 -1.55 -6.80
C ARG A 125 17.45 -1.32 -7.96
N LYS A 126 16.15 -1.14 -7.66
CA LYS A 126 15.09 -1.13 -8.68
C LYS A 126 14.37 0.21 -8.83
N ALA A 127 14.57 1.15 -7.90
CA ALA A 127 13.81 2.40 -7.86
C ALA A 127 13.89 3.19 -9.17
N GLN A 128 15.10 3.41 -9.70
CA GLN A 128 15.29 4.16 -10.95
C GLN A 128 14.66 3.47 -12.14
N THR A 129 14.92 2.17 -12.34
CA THR A 129 14.37 1.40 -13.47
C THR A 129 12.83 1.38 -13.45
N LEU A 130 12.22 1.28 -12.26
CA LEU A 130 10.76 1.35 -12.12
C LEU A 130 10.22 2.74 -12.43
N LYS A 131 10.94 3.80 -12.03
CA LYS A 131 10.58 5.18 -12.37
C LYS A 131 10.63 5.41 -13.87
N ASP A 132 11.72 4.97 -14.52
CA ASP A 132 11.91 5.10 -15.96
C ASP A 132 10.84 4.34 -16.75
N ALA A 133 10.36 3.22 -16.24
CA ALA A 133 9.24 2.45 -16.78
C ALA A 133 7.86 3.09 -16.56
N GLY A 134 7.76 4.21 -15.80
CA GLY A 134 6.51 4.94 -15.61
C GLY A 134 5.82 4.72 -14.27
N LEU A 135 6.47 4.10 -13.27
CA LEU A 135 5.91 4.01 -11.92
C LEU A 135 5.82 5.42 -11.30
N ASN A 136 4.63 5.79 -10.82
CA ASN A 136 4.41 7.12 -10.23
C ASN A 136 4.76 7.16 -8.75
N ARG A 137 4.35 6.15 -7.98
CA ARG A 137 4.39 6.19 -6.52
C ARG A 137 4.77 4.85 -5.90
N VAL A 138 5.40 4.91 -4.73
CA VAL A 138 5.71 3.72 -3.95
C VAL A 138 5.24 3.85 -2.50
N THR A 139 4.79 2.74 -1.94
CA THR A 139 4.52 2.59 -0.52
C THR A 139 5.44 1.51 0.02
N VAL A 140 6.23 1.84 1.03
CA VAL A 140 7.16 0.91 1.67
C VAL A 140 6.60 0.47 3.01
N SER A 141 6.61 -0.83 3.27
CA SER A 141 6.25 -1.38 4.58
C SER A 141 7.48 -1.36 5.48
N LEU A 142 7.36 -0.69 6.64
CA LEU A 142 8.43 -0.57 7.64
C LEU A 142 7.81 -0.46 9.03
N ASP A 143 7.98 -1.49 9.85
CA ASP A 143 7.27 -1.63 11.12
C ASP A 143 8.06 -1.15 12.34
N GLY A 144 9.18 -0.48 12.15
CA GLY A 144 10.01 0.13 13.18
C GLY A 144 11.37 0.55 12.66
N LEU A 145 12.09 1.37 13.43
CA LEU A 145 13.47 1.82 13.16
C LEU A 145 14.52 1.07 14.00
N ASP A 146 14.07 0.39 15.05
CA ASP A 146 14.92 -0.49 15.85
C ASP A 146 15.03 -1.86 15.15
N ASP A 147 16.25 -2.33 14.90
CA ASP A 147 16.49 -3.59 14.20
C ASP A 147 15.91 -4.81 14.93
N THR A 148 15.90 -4.80 16.27
CA THR A 148 15.37 -5.89 17.07
C THR A 148 13.86 -5.99 16.90
N VAL A 149 13.18 -4.85 17.00
CA VAL A 149 11.72 -4.76 16.82
C VAL A 149 11.33 -5.08 15.36
N PHE A 150 12.07 -4.53 14.40
CA PHE A 150 11.80 -4.77 12.98
C PHE A 150 11.95 -6.25 12.62
N ARG A 151 13.01 -6.91 13.09
CA ARG A 151 13.21 -8.35 12.88
C ARG A 151 12.16 -9.20 13.61
N ALA A 152 11.69 -8.75 14.78
CA ALA A 152 10.59 -9.42 15.47
C ALA A 152 9.27 -9.34 14.70
N MET A 153 9.04 -8.28 13.93
CA MET A 153 7.84 -8.09 13.10
C MET A 153 7.89 -8.87 11.79
N ASN A 154 9.02 -8.82 11.09
CA ASN A 154 9.17 -9.41 9.75
C ASN A 154 9.77 -10.82 9.75
N ASP A 155 10.26 -11.28 10.89
CA ASP A 155 10.80 -12.62 11.17
C ASP A 155 11.87 -13.09 10.17
N VAL A 156 12.75 -12.17 9.76
CA VAL A 156 13.93 -12.43 8.93
C VAL A 156 15.13 -11.63 9.41
N ASP A 157 16.32 -12.10 9.13
CA ASP A 157 17.56 -11.37 9.40
C ASP A 157 17.83 -10.37 8.27
N PHE A 158 17.11 -9.24 8.32
CA PHE A 158 17.23 -8.14 7.37
C PHE A 158 17.35 -6.81 8.13
N PRO A 159 18.38 -5.96 7.83
CA PRO A 159 18.59 -4.72 8.57
C PRO A 159 17.64 -3.60 8.11
N VAL A 160 17.16 -2.80 9.05
CA VAL A 160 16.37 -1.59 8.79
C VAL A 160 17.10 -0.63 7.85
N ALA A 161 18.43 -0.51 7.98
CA ALA A 161 19.25 0.38 7.17
C ALA A 161 19.05 0.15 5.66
N ASP A 162 18.89 -1.10 5.21
CA ASP A 162 18.71 -1.43 3.80
C ASP A 162 17.30 -1.02 3.29
N VAL A 163 16.29 -1.09 4.14
CA VAL A 163 14.95 -0.57 3.82
C VAL A 163 15.00 0.96 3.71
N LEU A 164 15.68 1.63 4.64
CA LEU A 164 15.86 3.08 4.60
C LEU A 164 16.65 3.53 3.38
N ALA A 165 17.70 2.77 2.98
CA ALA A 165 18.42 3.01 1.72
C ALA A 165 17.49 2.85 0.50
N GLY A 166 16.56 1.87 0.52
CA GLY A 166 15.54 1.72 -0.50
C GLY A 166 14.58 2.92 -0.58
N ILE A 167 14.17 3.47 0.56
CA ILE A 167 13.33 4.68 0.63
C ILE A 167 14.10 5.89 0.08
N ALA A 168 15.38 6.05 0.42
CA ALA A 168 16.24 7.11 -0.10
C ALA A 168 16.36 7.02 -1.62
N ALA A 169 16.67 5.83 -2.16
CA ALA A 169 16.76 5.60 -3.61
C ALA A 169 15.44 5.88 -4.33
N ALA A 170 14.29 5.52 -3.74
CA ALA A 170 12.98 5.85 -4.29
C ALA A 170 12.76 7.37 -4.37
N LYS A 171 13.21 8.10 -3.35
CA LYS A 171 13.14 9.56 -3.31
C LYS A 171 14.07 10.18 -4.37
N GLU A 172 15.31 9.73 -4.48
CA GLU A 172 16.27 10.17 -5.49
C GLU A 172 15.75 9.94 -6.92
N ALA A 173 15.12 8.80 -7.17
CA ALA A 173 14.47 8.50 -8.44
C ALA A 173 13.21 9.34 -8.72
N GLY A 174 12.72 10.14 -7.76
CA GLY A 174 11.51 10.95 -7.91
C GLY A 174 10.21 10.13 -7.84
N LEU A 175 10.23 8.94 -7.23
CA LEU A 175 9.01 8.15 -7.00
C LEU A 175 8.15 8.83 -5.92
N GLY A 176 7.01 9.36 -6.33
CA GLY A 176 6.09 10.10 -5.48
C GLY A 176 6.14 11.62 -5.63
N LEU A 177 6.97 12.12 -6.51
CA LEU A 177 6.98 13.52 -6.91
C LEU A 177 5.83 13.74 -7.92
N ASP A 178 4.99 14.74 -7.67
CA ASP A 178 3.95 15.11 -8.62
C ASP A 178 4.45 16.04 -9.73
N THR A 179 3.58 16.40 -10.66
CA THR A 179 3.91 17.30 -11.79
C THR A 179 4.26 18.73 -11.38
N HIS A 180 3.96 19.09 -10.12
CA HIS A 180 4.27 20.41 -9.54
C HIS A 180 5.53 20.39 -8.66
N GLY A 181 6.25 19.26 -8.64
CA GLY A 181 7.43 19.08 -7.82
C GLY A 181 7.16 18.87 -6.33
N GLN A 182 5.92 18.50 -5.96
CA GLN A 182 5.55 18.25 -4.57
C GLN A 182 5.62 16.75 -4.24
N TRP A 183 6.13 16.44 -3.05
CA TRP A 183 6.17 15.07 -2.54
C TRP A 183 4.81 14.65 -2.01
N THR A 184 4.03 13.95 -2.81
CA THR A 184 2.66 13.51 -2.46
C THR A 184 2.49 12.00 -2.48
N GLY A 185 3.43 11.26 -3.05
CA GLY A 185 3.26 9.85 -3.39
C GLY A 185 4.18 8.86 -2.71
N LEU A 186 5.26 9.30 -2.05
CA LEU A 186 6.13 8.40 -1.29
C LEU A 186 5.54 8.19 0.11
N LYS A 187 5.23 6.94 0.43
CA LYS A 187 4.54 6.59 1.68
C LYS A 187 5.25 5.45 2.40
N VAL A 188 5.23 5.49 3.71
CA VAL A 188 5.67 4.40 4.58
C VAL A 188 4.47 3.91 5.37
N ASN A 189 4.22 2.61 5.36
CA ASN A 189 3.19 1.97 6.16
C ASN A 189 3.82 1.20 7.30
N MET A 190 3.27 1.37 8.50
CA MET A 190 3.61 0.62 9.71
C MET A 190 2.36 -0.10 10.20
N VAL A 191 2.38 -1.42 10.26
CA VAL A 191 1.38 -2.19 11.00
C VAL A 191 1.71 -2.08 12.48
N VAL A 192 0.75 -1.64 13.28
CA VAL A 192 0.95 -1.48 14.74
C VAL A 192 0.38 -2.66 15.47
N LYS A 193 1.25 -3.40 16.16
CA LYS A 193 0.91 -4.51 17.05
C LYS A 193 1.23 -4.11 18.49
N ARG A 194 0.20 -4.02 19.36
CA ARG A 194 0.27 -3.46 20.70
C ARG A 194 1.45 -3.99 21.53
N ARG A 195 1.68 -5.30 21.51
CA ARG A 195 2.72 -5.95 22.34
C ARG A 195 4.09 -6.03 21.69
N THR A 196 4.25 -5.54 20.44
CA THR A 196 5.50 -5.76 19.71
C THR A 196 6.21 -4.45 19.33
N ASN A 197 5.52 -3.51 18.68
CA ASN A 197 6.17 -2.34 18.10
C ASN A 197 5.50 -1.00 18.46
N VAL A 198 4.65 -0.96 19.48
CA VAL A 198 3.97 0.27 19.93
C VAL A 198 4.96 1.39 20.27
N ASP A 199 6.12 1.06 20.82
CA ASP A 199 7.16 2.03 21.18
C ASP A 199 7.89 2.63 19.97
N GLN A 200 7.68 2.08 18.77
CA GLN A 200 8.23 2.61 17.52
C GLN A 200 7.36 3.73 16.92
N ILE A 201 6.15 3.99 17.40
CA ILE A 201 5.25 5.02 16.87
C ILE A 201 5.92 6.39 16.87
N LEU A 202 6.44 6.84 18.01
CA LEU A 202 7.08 8.16 18.12
C LEU A 202 8.43 8.25 17.38
N PRO A 203 9.33 7.27 17.46
CA PRO A 203 10.53 7.24 16.64
C PRO A 203 10.23 7.35 15.14
N MET A 204 9.26 6.58 14.63
CA MET A 204 8.84 6.62 13.24
C MET A 204 8.24 7.99 12.87
N ALA A 205 7.33 8.52 13.67
CA ALA A 205 6.74 9.85 13.45
C ALA A 205 7.81 10.94 13.39
N ARG A 206 8.77 10.93 14.33
CA ARG A 206 9.90 11.88 14.38
C ARG A 206 10.81 11.74 13.16
N HIS A 207 11.09 10.51 12.75
CA HIS A 207 12.00 10.24 11.63
C HIS A 207 11.45 10.76 10.30
N PHE A 208 10.15 10.55 10.03
CA PHE A 208 9.56 10.91 8.73
C PHE A 208 9.00 12.33 8.67
N ARG A 209 8.81 13.01 9.81
CA ARG A 209 8.36 14.41 9.88
C ARG A 209 9.30 15.33 9.11
N GLY A 210 8.77 16.19 8.23
CA GLY A 210 9.52 17.15 7.44
C GLY A 210 10.37 16.55 6.30
N ARG A 211 10.16 15.25 5.96
CA ARG A 211 10.95 14.58 4.91
C ARG A 211 10.20 14.40 3.58
N GLY A 212 8.98 14.92 3.46
CA GLY A 212 8.13 14.73 2.28
C GLY A 212 7.63 13.29 2.11
N ILE A 213 7.56 12.53 3.20
CA ILE A 213 7.12 11.13 3.23
C ILE A 213 5.92 11.02 4.16
N THR A 214 4.79 10.54 3.65
CA THR A 214 3.61 10.28 4.46
C THR A 214 3.77 8.99 5.23
N LEU A 215 3.80 9.05 6.56
CA LEU A 215 3.78 7.88 7.43
C LEU A 215 2.33 7.47 7.72
N ARG A 216 2.02 6.19 7.53
CA ARG A 216 0.69 5.62 7.81
C ARG A 216 0.78 4.50 8.81
N PHE A 217 -0.03 4.56 9.85
CA PHE A 217 -0.19 3.51 10.83
C PHE A 217 -1.44 2.69 10.51
N ILE A 218 -1.30 1.37 10.52
CA ILE A 218 -2.37 0.43 10.18
C ILE A 218 -2.66 -0.43 11.40
N GLU A 219 -3.93 -0.51 11.81
CA GLU A 219 -4.34 -1.44 12.85
C GLU A 219 -4.05 -2.89 12.44
N TYR A 220 -3.50 -3.68 13.38
CA TYR A 220 -3.28 -5.11 13.19
C TYR A 220 -4.61 -5.82 12.95
N MET A 221 -4.78 -6.41 11.78
CA MET A 221 -6.03 -7.01 11.34
C MET A 221 -5.88 -8.49 11.04
N ASP A 222 -6.99 -9.23 11.15
CA ASP A 222 -7.06 -10.61 10.66
C ASP A 222 -6.94 -10.64 9.14
N VAL A 223 -6.04 -11.47 8.63
CA VAL A 223 -5.81 -11.67 7.19
C VAL A 223 -6.19 -13.09 6.73
N GLY A 224 -6.99 -13.81 7.50
CA GLY A 224 -7.50 -15.14 7.14
C GLY A 224 -7.05 -16.26 8.08
N ALA A 225 -7.04 -16.01 9.38
CA ALA A 225 -6.78 -16.98 10.46
C ALA A 225 -5.39 -17.67 10.45
N THR A 226 -4.44 -17.15 9.68
CA THR A 226 -3.08 -17.70 9.59
C THR A 226 -2.06 -16.99 10.48
N ASN A 227 -2.39 -15.77 10.96
CA ASN A 227 -1.46 -14.86 11.63
C ASN A 227 -1.63 -14.81 13.15
N GLY A 228 -2.43 -15.71 13.74
CA GLY A 228 -2.67 -15.75 15.20
C GLY A 228 -3.31 -14.46 15.74
N TRP A 229 -4.14 -13.78 14.94
CA TRP A 229 -4.75 -12.52 15.30
C TRP A 229 -5.61 -12.62 16.57
N CYS A 230 -5.46 -11.66 17.46
CA CYS A 230 -6.34 -11.45 18.59
C CYS A 230 -6.57 -9.96 18.83
N MET A 231 -7.74 -9.63 19.38
CA MET A 231 -8.15 -8.23 19.61
C MET A 231 -7.25 -7.51 20.63
N ASP A 232 -6.64 -8.23 21.56
CA ASP A 232 -5.76 -7.67 22.58
C ASP A 232 -4.46 -7.07 22.00
N ASP A 233 -4.06 -7.53 20.80
CA ASP A 233 -2.90 -7.00 20.08
C ASP A 233 -3.24 -5.81 19.17
N VAL A 234 -4.51 -5.47 19.04
CA VAL A 234 -4.94 -4.29 18.26
C VAL A 234 -4.72 -3.02 19.09
N LEU A 235 -4.01 -2.07 18.50
CA LEU A 235 -3.91 -0.71 19.04
C LEU A 235 -4.87 0.18 18.22
N PRO A 236 -5.94 0.74 18.83
CA PRO A 236 -6.85 1.62 18.11
C PRO A 236 -6.14 2.83 17.50
N SER A 237 -6.53 3.21 16.30
CA SER A 237 -5.96 4.36 15.58
C SER A 237 -6.03 5.67 16.41
N ALA A 238 -7.09 5.85 17.20
CA ALA A 238 -7.22 7.01 18.09
C ALA A 238 -6.08 7.07 19.14
N GLU A 239 -5.65 5.91 19.66
CA GLU A 239 -4.53 5.84 20.62
C GLU A 239 -3.19 6.16 19.92
N VAL A 240 -3.01 5.75 18.66
CA VAL A 240 -1.82 6.13 17.88
C VAL A 240 -1.73 7.64 17.74
N ILE A 241 -2.82 8.29 17.33
CA ILE A 241 -2.88 9.76 17.17
C ILE A 241 -2.63 10.45 18.51
N GLN A 242 -3.25 9.99 19.60
CA GLN A 242 -3.05 10.55 20.93
C GLN A 242 -1.57 10.50 21.35
N ARG A 243 -0.88 9.38 21.10
CA ARG A 243 0.55 9.24 21.40
C ARG A 243 1.39 10.22 20.61
N ILE A 244 1.11 10.41 19.33
CA ILE A 244 1.85 11.35 18.48
C ILE A 244 1.60 12.79 18.93
N GLN A 245 0.35 13.13 19.30
CA GLN A 245 -0.02 14.47 19.77
C GLN A 245 0.67 14.89 21.08
N GLN A 246 1.12 13.94 21.89
CA GLN A 246 1.93 14.23 23.08
C GLN A 246 3.30 14.85 22.74
N ALA A 247 3.82 14.58 21.55
CA ALA A 247 5.13 15.07 21.11
C ALA A 247 5.04 16.10 19.97
N PHE A 248 4.02 16.00 19.12
CA PHE A 248 3.86 16.82 17.93
C PHE A 248 2.38 17.21 17.77
N PRO A 249 2.03 18.50 17.83
CA PRO A 249 0.67 18.94 17.57
C PRO A 249 0.18 18.50 16.17
N LEU A 250 -1.02 17.92 16.11
CA LEU A 250 -1.65 17.46 14.88
C LEU A 250 -3.01 18.13 14.70
N VAL A 251 -3.36 18.42 13.44
CA VAL A 251 -4.68 18.87 13.02
C VAL A 251 -5.29 17.89 12.01
N PRO A 252 -6.59 17.60 12.08
CA PRO A 252 -7.24 16.73 11.12
C PRO A 252 -7.23 17.38 9.73
N LEU A 253 -7.06 16.56 8.70
CA LEU A 253 -7.12 16.96 7.30
C LEU A 253 -8.26 16.22 6.60
N GLU A 254 -8.89 16.91 5.64
CA GLU A 254 -9.90 16.30 4.78
C GLU A 254 -9.31 15.18 3.92
N ALA A 255 -10.15 14.23 3.53
CA ALA A 255 -9.75 13.18 2.60
C ALA A 255 -9.28 13.76 1.27
N SER A 256 -8.20 13.24 0.70
CA SER A 256 -7.66 13.71 -0.58
C SER A 256 -8.46 13.22 -1.79
N ALA A 257 -9.25 12.16 -1.61
CA ALA A 257 -10.12 11.59 -2.64
C ALA A 257 -11.24 10.74 -2.02
N PRO A 258 -12.38 10.58 -2.70
CA PRO A 258 -13.42 9.66 -2.27
C PRO A 258 -12.88 8.22 -2.13
N GLY A 259 -13.26 7.53 -1.06
CA GLY A 259 -12.81 6.17 -0.77
C GLY A 259 -11.37 6.07 -0.23
N GLU A 260 -10.75 7.20 0.16
CA GLU A 260 -9.49 7.16 0.89
C GLU A 260 -9.67 6.42 2.22
N THR A 261 -8.80 5.44 2.49
CA THR A 261 -8.91 4.59 3.68
C THR A 261 -8.16 5.10 4.90
N ALA A 262 -7.26 6.04 4.71
CA ALA A 262 -6.51 6.64 5.79
C ALA A 262 -7.19 7.93 6.25
N GLN A 263 -7.46 8.05 7.54
CA GLN A 263 -7.74 9.35 8.15
C GLN A 263 -6.42 10.12 8.22
N ARG A 264 -6.42 11.37 7.73
CA ARG A 264 -5.23 12.19 7.55
C ARG A 264 -5.10 13.21 8.68
N TRP A 265 -3.87 13.43 9.14
CA TRP A 265 -3.52 14.38 10.18
C TRP A 265 -2.26 15.14 9.78
N GLY A 266 -2.34 16.45 9.68
CA GLY A 266 -1.21 17.31 9.37
C GLY A 266 -0.44 17.71 10.63
N TYR A 267 0.88 17.79 10.54
CA TYR A 267 1.66 18.41 11.61
C TYR A 267 1.38 19.91 11.66
N ALA A 268 1.08 20.41 12.87
CA ALA A 268 0.80 21.82 13.07
C ALA A 268 2.08 22.63 13.31
N ASN A 269 2.06 23.89 12.84
CA ASN A 269 3.03 24.91 13.18
C ASN A 269 2.75 25.51 14.60
N ALA A 270 3.57 26.47 15.02
CA ALA A 270 3.41 27.13 16.31
C ALA A 270 2.06 27.89 16.47
N ALA A 271 1.41 28.24 15.35
CA ALA A 271 0.09 28.90 15.35
C ALA A 271 -1.07 27.90 15.40
N GLY A 272 -0.79 26.60 15.46
CA GLY A 272 -1.82 25.54 15.50
C GLY A 272 -2.44 25.21 14.14
N SER A 273 -1.90 25.70 13.03
CA SER A 273 -2.36 25.44 11.67
C SER A 273 -1.47 24.38 10.99
N PHE A 274 -2.05 23.63 10.03
CA PHE A 274 -1.30 22.67 9.23
C PHE A 274 -0.10 23.32 8.54
N ASP A 275 1.06 22.68 8.67
CA ASP A 275 2.29 23.07 7.98
C ASP A 275 2.70 21.99 6.96
N PRO A 276 2.50 22.22 5.67
CA PRO A 276 2.85 21.26 4.62
C PRO A 276 4.33 20.86 4.60
N SER A 277 5.23 21.74 5.06
CA SER A 277 6.67 21.43 5.14
C SER A 277 7.01 20.37 6.17
N LEU A 278 6.18 20.26 7.21
CA LEU A 278 6.31 19.23 8.24
C LEU A 278 5.64 17.91 7.84
N GLY A 279 4.76 17.95 6.83
CA GLY A 279 4.10 16.78 6.28
C GLY A 279 2.90 16.31 7.09
N GLU A 280 2.54 15.05 6.88
CA GLU A 280 1.34 14.44 7.47
C GLU A 280 1.59 13.03 7.96
N VAL A 281 0.72 12.58 8.86
CA VAL A 281 0.55 11.17 9.22
C VAL A 281 -0.86 10.71 8.86
N GLY A 282 -1.02 9.42 8.61
CA GLY A 282 -2.31 8.80 8.39
C GLY A 282 -2.56 7.63 9.32
N VAL A 283 -3.81 7.34 9.62
CA VAL A 283 -4.20 6.13 10.33
C VAL A 283 -5.24 5.35 9.53
N ILE A 284 -5.09 4.03 9.49
CA ILE A 284 -6.00 3.12 8.80
C ILE A 284 -6.66 2.23 9.84
N SER A 285 -7.89 2.58 10.21
CA SER A 285 -8.67 1.92 11.26
C SER A 285 -9.36 0.67 10.71
N SER A 286 -8.55 -0.35 10.37
CA SER A 286 -9.03 -1.58 9.71
C SER A 286 -9.99 -2.41 10.58
N VAL A 287 -9.91 -2.26 11.90
CA VAL A 287 -10.64 -3.03 12.92
C VAL A 287 -11.65 -2.18 13.66
N THR A 288 -11.21 -1.04 14.20
CA THR A 288 -12.08 -0.22 15.07
C THR A 288 -13.07 0.66 14.30
N GLN A 289 -12.75 1.03 13.06
CA GLN A 289 -13.63 1.82 12.17
C GLN A 289 -13.54 1.29 10.75
N ALA A 290 -14.16 0.14 10.49
CA ALA A 290 -14.12 -0.51 9.19
C ALA A 290 -14.68 0.40 8.07
N PHE A 291 -13.86 0.66 7.06
CA PHE A 291 -14.13 1.55 5.91
C PHE A 291 -14.72 0.81 4.69
N CYS A 292 -15.28 -0.39 4.88
CA CYS A 292 -15.77 -1.22 3.77
C CYS A 292 -16.90 -0.55 2.97
N ARG A 293 -17.67 0.35 3.59
CA ARG A 293 -18.79 1.06 2.91
C ARG A 293 -18.30 2.02 1.82
N ASP A 294 -17.11 2.59 1.98
CA ASP A 294 -16.55 3.59 1.06
C ASP A 294 -15.46 2.99 0.15
N CYS A 295 -15.26 1.67 0.22
CA CYS A 295 -14.21 0.99 -0.52
C CYS A 295 -14.55 0.90 -2.02
N ASN A 296 -13.73 1.52 -2.86
CA ASN A 296 -13.83 1.56 -4.32
C ASN A 296 -12.77 0.69 -5.03
N ARG A 297 -12.31 -0.38 -4.37
CA ARG A 297 -11.17 -1.20 -4.79
C ARG A 297 -11.58 -2.62 -5.15
N ALA A 298 -11.09 -3.09 -6.32
CA ALA A 298 -11.04 -4.50 -6.68
C ALA A 298 -9.64 -5.09 -6.41
N ARG A 299 -9.57 -6.40 -6.28
CA ARG A 299 -8.31 -7.15 -6.13
C ARG A 299 -8.28 -8.28 -7.13
N LEU A 300 -7.17 -8.36 -7.87
CA LEU A 300 -6.87 -9.46 -8.78
C LEU A 300 -5.76 -10.30 -8.15
N SER A 301 -6.03 -11.57 -7.93
CA SER A 301 -5.03 -12.52 -7.41
C SER A 301 -3.99 -12.87 -8.46
N THR A 302 -2.94 -13.57 -8.06
CA THR A 302 -1.84 -13.99 -8.94
C THR A 302 -2.26 -14.94 -10.04
N GLU A 303 -3.33 -15.70 -9.83
CA GLU A 303 -3.92 -16.64 -10.78
C GLU A 303 -5.16 -16.08 -11.51
N GLY A 304 -5.46 -14.78 -11.36
CA GLY A 304 -6.53 -14.11 -12.10
C GLY A 304 -7.93 -14.16 -11.48
N LYS A 305 -8.06 -14.48 -10.20
CA LYS A 305 -9.33 -14.43 -9.48
C LYS A 305 -9.59 -13.04 -8.90
N LEU A 306 -10.87 -12.64 -8.85
CA LEU A 306 -11.37 -11.40 -8.25
C LEU A 306 -11.97 -11.67 -6.88
#